data_036a01c85f9196479dec0d7942774359
#
_entry.id   036a01c85f9196479dec0d7942774359
#
_cell.length_a   1.000
_cell.length_b   1.000
_cell.length_c   1.000
_cell.angle_alpha   90.00
_cell.angle_beta   90.00
_cell.angle_gamma   90.00
#
_symmetry.space_group_name_H-M   'P 1'
#
loop_
_entity.id
_entity.type
_entity.pdbx_description
1 polymer ?
#
loop_
_entity_poly.entity_id
_entity_poly.type
_entity_poly.pdbx_seq_one_letter_code
_entity_poly.pdbx_strand_id
1 'polypeptide(L)' 'MEPPPPTWWKPALHERWFPITADGQIVSEAWTDAPSDQARWRLGNCFPTRADAEYAREHVREAFRRLR' A
#
# COMPACT_ATOMS: atom_id res chain seq x y z
N MET A 1 -15.67 -0.91 -19.26
CA MET A 1 -14.23 -0.71 -19.52
C MET A 1 -13.50 -0.67 -18.20
N GLU A 2 -12.49 -1.52 -18.04
CA GLU A 2 -11.69 -1.52 -16.84
C GLU A 2 -10.76 -0.31 -16.84
N PRO A 3 -10.52 0.30 -15.66
CA PRO A 3 -9.54 1.37 -15.58
C PRO A 3 -8.13 0.83 -15.89
N PRO A 4 -7.23 1.67 -16.42
CA PRO A 4 -5.86 1.21 -16.66
C PRO A 4 -5.21 0.82 -15.33
N PRO A 5 -4.21 -0.09 -15.39
CA PRO A 5 -3.49 -0.47 -14.17
C PRO A 5 -2.72 0.73 -13.61
N PRO A 6 -2.46 0.74 -12.29
CA PRO A 6 -1.64 1.78 -11.69
C PRO A 6 -0.23 1.86 -12.30
N THR A 7 0.35 3.05 -12.28
CA THR A 7 1.71 3.28 -12.80
C THR A 7 2.77 3.25 -11.69
N TRP A 8 2.36 3.19 -10.42
CA TRP A 8 3.31 3.13 -9.32
C TRP A 8 3.91 1.74 -9.16
N TRP A 9 4.96 1.68 -8.34
CA TRP A 9 5.74 0.46 -8.13
C TRP A 9 4.88 -0.72 -7.71
N LYS A 10 5.20 -1.89 -8.27
CA LYS A 10 4.59 -3.17 -7.95
C LYS A 10 5.70 -4.16 -7.58
N PRO A 11 5.57 -4.89 -6.46
CA PRO A 11 6.57 -5.89 -6.09
C PRO A 11 6.66 -7.01 -7.13
N ALA A 12 7.85 -7.58 -7.27
CA ALA A 12 8.02 -8.85 -7.95
C ALA A 12 7.56 -9.99 -7.04
N LEU A 13 7.29 -11.15 -7.61
CA LEU A 13 6.88 -12.32 -6.83
C LEU A 13 7.91 -12.62 -5.74
N HIS A 14 7.44 -12.75 -4.50
CA HIS A 14 8.23 -12.98 -3.28
C HIS A 14 9.06 -11.80 -2.80
N GLU A 15 8.98 -10.65 -3.47
CA GLU A 15 9.65 -9.44 -3.01
C GLU A 15 8.97 -8.88 -1.76
N ARG A 16 9.76 -8.33 -0.82
CA ARG A 16 9.24 -7.68 0.38
C ARG A 16 8.56 -6.37 0.05
N TRP A 17 7.44 -6.12 0.71
CA TRP A 17 6.74 -4.85 0.61
C TRP A 17 6.08 -4.51 1.96
N PHE A 18 5.60 -3.30 2.12
CA PHE A 18 5.20 -2.78 3.42
C PHE A 18 3.83 -2.11 3.35
N PRO A 19 2.74 -2.90 3.38
CA PRO A 19 1.40 -2.33 3.39
C PRO A 19 1.02 -1.78 4.76
N ILE A 20 0.07 -0.83 4.76
CA ILE A 20 -0.55 -0.30 5.97
C ILE A 20 -1.83 -1.09 6.21
N THR A 21 -2.00 -1.61 7.42
CA THR A 21 -3.20 -2.38 7.78
C THR A 21 -4.36 -1.47 8.14
N ALA A 22 -5.56 -2.04 8.28
CA ALA A 22 -6.77 -1.28 8.59
C ALA A 22 -6.69 -0.54 9.93
N ASP A 23 -5.90 -1.05 10.88
CA ASP A 23 -5.68 -0.41 12.19
C ASP A 23 -4.49 0.55 12.20
N GLY A 24 -3.90 0.84 11.03
CA GLY A 24 -2.83 1.81 10.90
C GLY A 24 -1.43 1.30 11.19
N GLN A 25 -1.26 -0.02 11.26
CA GLN A 25 0.06 -0.63 11.44
C GLN A 25 0.75 -0.85 10.11
N ILE A 26 2.08 -0.78 10.11
CA ILE A 26 2.87 -1.13 8.93
C ILE A 26 3.44 -2.52 9.14
N VAL A 27 3.17 -3.41 8.20
CA VAL A 27 3.64 -4.80 8.27
C VAL A 27 4.59 -5.08 7.11
N SER A 28 5.39 -6.12 7.24
CA SER A 28 6.29 -6.60 6.19
C SER A 28 5.72 -7.89 5.63
N GLU A 29 5.47 -7.92 4.33
CA GLU A 29 4.92 -9.10 3.66
C GLU A 29 5.73 -9.42 2.42
N ALA A 30 5.65 -10.67 1.97
CA ALA A 30 6.17 -11.08 0.68
C ALA A 30 5.03 -11.03 -0.34
N TRP A 31 5.30 -10.49 -1.52
CA TRP A 31 4.29 -10.42 -2.58
C TRP A 31 3.99 -11.82 -3.11
N THR A 32 2.72 -12.22 -3.09
CA THR A 32 2.28 -13.54 -3.55
C THR A 32 1.33 -13.46 -4.73
N ASP A 33 1.04 -12.27 -5.20
CA ASP A 33 0.09 -12.02 -6.30
C ASP A 33 -1.35 -12.40 -5.94
N ALA A 34 -1.63 -12.55 -4.64
CA ALA A 34 -2.98 -12.88 -4.16
C ALA A 34 -3.95 -11.74 -4.43
N PRO A 35 -5.27 -12.02 -4.49
CA PRO A 35 -6.27 -10.96 -4.68
C PRO A 35 -6.17 -9.83 -3.66
N SER A 36 -5.87 -10.12 -2.41
CA SER A 36 -5.69 -9.10 -1.37
C SER A 36 -4.47 -8.22 -1.63
N ASP A 37 -3.37 -8.80 -2.12
CA ASP A 37 -2.18 -8.05 -2.51
C ASP A 37 -2.48 -7.12 -3.69
N GLN A 38 -3.15 -7.64 -4.71
CA GLN A 38 -3.57 -6.89 -5.88
C GLN A 38 -4.47 -5.71 -5.49
N ALA A 39 -5.41 -5.93 -4.58
CA ALA A 39 -6.33 -4.90 -4.12
C ALA A 39 -5.58 -3.76 -3.40
N ARG A 40 -4.62 -4.11 -2.55
CA ARG A 40 -3.78 -3.12 -1.86
C ARG A 40 -2.95 -2.30 -2.84
N TRP A 41 -2.34 -2.96 -3.82
CA TRP A 41 -1.57 -2.29 -4.85
C TRP A 41 -2.43 -1.32 -5.67
N ARG A 42 -3.63 -1.74 -6.07
CA ARG A 42 -4.54 -0.87 -6.85
C ARG A 42 -4.99 0.34 -6.06
N LEU A 43 -5.15 0.19 -4.74
CA LEU A 43 -5.49 1.30 -3.85
C LEU A 43 -4.32 2.28 -3.64
N GLY A 44 -3.09 1.85 -3.93
CA GLY A 44 -1.88 2.64 -3.67
C GLY A 44 -1.21 2.28 -2.35
N ASN A 45 -1.74 1.28 -1.61
CA ASN A 45 -1.19 0.84 -0.33
C ASN A 45 -0.11 -0.21 -0.57
N CYS A 46 0.99 0.22 -1.19
CA CYS A 46 2.05 -0.68 -1.62
C CYS A 46 3.37 0.09 -1.68
N PHE A 47 4.27 -0.17 -0.72
CA PHE A 47 5.49 0.61 -0.54
C PHE A 47 6.72 -0.29 -0.54
N PRO A 48 7.82 0.14 -1.23
CA PRO A 48 9.05 -0.66 -1.29
C PRO A 48 9.84 -0.66 0.01
N THR A 49 9.64 0.34 0.88
CA THR A 49 10.34 0.45 2.15
C THR A 49 9.38 0.81 3.27
N ARG A 50 9.76 0.48 4.51
CA ARG A 50 9.01 0.90 5.69
C ARG A 50 8.95 2.42 5.81
N ALA A 51 10.03 3.12 5.49
CA ALA A 51 10.07 4.58 5.55
C ALA A 51 9.03 5.22 4.62
N ASP A 52 8.87 4.68 3.41
CA ASP A 52 7.86 5.16 2.47
C ASP A 52 6.44 4.93 3.02
N ALA A 53 6.21 3.78 3.64
CA ALA A 53 4.92 3.47 4.25
C ALA A 53 4.63 4.41 5.44
N GLU A 54 5.62 4.71 6.27
CA GLU A 54 5.48 5.65 7.39
C GLU A 54 5.13 7.06 6.90
N TYR A 55 5.78 7.51 5.86
CA TYR A 55 5.50 8.81 5.24
C TYR A 55 4.07 8.86 4.72
N ALA A 56 3.65 7.83 3.99
CA ALA A 56 2.28 7.74 3.47
C ALA A 56 1.25 7.68 4.60
N ARG A 57 1.55 6.95 5.67
CA ARG A 57 0.64 6.82 6.82
C ARG A 57 0.35 8.19 7.45
N GLU A 58 1.35 9.05 7.58
CA GLU A 58 1.14 10.39 8.12
C GLU A 58 0.23 11.23 7.23
N HIS A 59 0.37 11.10 5.92
CA HIS A 59 -0.51 11.78 4.96
C HIS A 59 -1.95 11.29 5.05
N VAL A 60 -2.16 9.99 5.23
CA VAL A 60 -3.48 9.40 5.41
C VAL A 60 -4.13 9.92 6.68
N ARG A 61 -3.38 9.96 7.80
CA ARG A 61 -3.86 10.50 9.07
C ARG A 61 -4.31 11.95 8.93
N GLU A 62 -3.51 12.75 8.26
CA GLU A 62 -3.81 14.16 8.02
C GLU A 62 -5.07 14.31 7.18
N ALA A 63 -5.24 13.51 6.14
CA ALA A 63 -6.43 13.54 5.31
C ALA A 63 -7.68 13.22 6.12
N PHE A 64 -7.62 12.21 6.98
CA PHE A 64 -8.75 11.87 7.85
C PHE A 64 -9.08 12.98 8.84
N ARG A 65 -8.07 13.64 9.40
CA ARG A 65 -8.29 14.78 10.30
C ARG A 65 -9.02 15.92 9.63
N ARG A 66 -8.70 16.21 8.37
CA ARG A 66 -9.33 17.27 7.61
C ARG A 66 -10.80 17.06 7.30
N LEU A 67 -11.24 15.80 7.33
CA LEU A 67 -12.62 15.44 7.04
C LEU A 67 -13.54 15.54 8.26
N ARG A 68 -13.01 15.92 9.40
CA ARG A 68 -13.75 15.94 10.68
C ARG A 68 -13.97 17.35 11.21
#